data_05f9faef537958d3fcc1d1b893e695d3
#
_entry.id   05f9faef537958d3fcc1d1b893e695d3
#
_cell.length_a   1.000
_cell.length_b   1.000
_cell.length_c   1.000
_cell.angle_alpha   90.00
_cell.angle_beta   90.00
_cell.angle_gamma   90.00
#
_symmetry.space_group_name_H-M   'P 1'
#
loop_
_entity.id
_entity.type
_entity.pdbx_description
1 polymer ?
#
loop_
_entity_poly.entity_id
_entity_poly.type
_entity_poly.pdbx_seq_one_letter_code
_entity_poly.pdbx_strand_id
1 'polypeptide(L)'
;MRGSVVFDECGFLSEEMLEVYGAFAAVNKGFVSGKDRNGKMIDTVRLRTFATNIPNQKFYISSASSTDTKYYKLYREFAKRQLMGDRDYCVVQVSCDVVLKPTIRGEVVNALLKKSDIETAVRTNPEKARREYYCEFTSDAGMNAIIRRGVIARNSETRAPLLFNDTGKKKFILAYDPARSRDNSVILVMEIYQTNDEQYKGRVVNCVNLLDVGKKIKSPMRTPDQIQYLKQLILDYNGDAPDYENIECVLIDAGSGGGGVNIADFLMEDWTDKTGKLHRGLIDKEYSAEYSSRYPNAINKLKLVSPTQYKSIIYEALIEMLDIDAISFTTDYDNKGYLTVFEADEKKLEKEKKRISENLKSQGFDGDEFTKKLEEELSQASCVKTQVVKLDPFQEIALANIDAMKEEMVNMVRKKRDSGKDSFELTPEKANKLHDDRSYCMALCSWWLSEKRLESVRVRPRNTLEELEEFFNFKKPKSSHSYFN
;
A
#
# COMPACT_ATOMS: atom_id res chain seq x y z
N MET A 1 25.51 -19.67 -36.98
CA MET A 1 24.18 -19.93 -36.40
C MET A 1 23.51 -18.59 -36.14
N ARG A 2 22.30 -18.41 -36.59
CA ARG A 2 21.46 -17.28 -36.17
C ARG A 2 20.91 -17.65 -34.82
N GLY A 3 21.07 -16.79 -33.84
CA GLY A 3 20.61 -17.04 -32.50
C GLY A 3 19.35 -16.20 -32.19
N SER A 4 18.20 -16.83 -32.07
CA SER A 4 17.08 -16.25 -31.39
C SER A 4 17.19 -16.60 -29.90
N VAL A 5 16.86 -15.66 -29.03
CA VAL A 5 16.79 -15.89 -27.58
C VAL A 5 15.31 -15.98 -27.20
N VAL A 6 14.95 -17.07 -26.57
CA VAL A 6 13.59 -17.27 -26.03
C VAL A 6 13.68 -17.23 -24.52
N PHE A 7 12.94 -16.32 -23.94
CA PHE A 7 12.71 -16.24 -22.50
C PHE A 7 11.36 -16.88 -22.22
N ASP A 8 11.38 -18.07 -21.68
CA ASP A 8 10.19 -18.75 -21.22
C ASP A 8 9.90 -18.38 -19.76
N GLU A 9 8.64 -18.31 -19.41
CA GLU A 9 8.17 -17.87 -18.09
C GLU A 9 8.78 -16.53 -17.64
N CYS A 10 8.98 -15.61 -18.59
CA CYS A 10 9.70 -14.36 -18.35
C CYS A 10 9.01 -13.41 -17.35
N GLY A 11 7.73 -13.61 -17.05
CA GLY A 11 7.03 -12.91 -15.96
C GLY A 11 7.59 -13.19 -14.57
N PHE A 12 8.33 -14.30 -14.41
CA PHE A 12 8.94 -14.74 -13.15
C PHE A 12 10.47 -14.56 -13.12
N LEU A 13 11.08 -14.13 -14.23
CA LEU A 13 12.53 -13.90 -14.30
C LEU A 13 12.90 -12.53 -13.68
N SER A 14 14.07 -12.48 -13.03
CA SER A 14 14.58 -11.22 -12.50
C SER A 14 14.97 -10.26 -13.63
N GLU A 15 14.95 -8.95 -13.33
CA GLU A 15 15.37 -7.91 -14.28
C GLU A 15 16.80 -8.14 -14.78
N GLU A 16 17.70 -8.52 -13.88
CA GLU A 16 19.10 -8.84 -14.18
C GLU A 16 19.22 -10.00 -15.19
N MET A 17 18.44 -11.08 -15.02
CA MET A 17 18.42 -12.19 -15.96
C MET A 17 17.97 -11.75 -17.36
N LEU A 18 16.88 -10.98 -17.43
CA LEU A 18 16.37 -10.49 -18.71
C LEU A 18 17.38 -9.58 -19.44
N GLU A 19 18.14 -8.78 -18.71
CA GLU A 19 19.16 -7.88 -19.27
C GLU A 19 20.42 -8.64 -19.72
N VAL A 20 20.97 -9.48 -18.86
CA VAL A 20 22.20 -10.24 -19.16
C VAL A 20 21.99 -11.18 -20.36
N TYR A 21 20.96 -12.00 -20.33
CA TYR A 21 20.69 -12.92 -21.43
C TYR A 21 20.18 -12.23 -22.69
N GLY A 22 19.52 -11.09 -22.54
CA GLY A 22 19.12 -10.25 -23.68
C GLY A 22 20.30 -9.73 -24.51
N ALA A 23 21.46 -9.58 -23.89
CA ALA A 23 22.69 -9.15 -24.58
C ALA A 23 23.19 -10.21 -25.57
N PHE A 24 22.91 -11.51 -25.38
CA PHE A 24 23.32 -12.56 -26.33
C PHE A 24 22.65 -12.42 -27.70
N ALA A 25 21.50 -11.82 -27.81
CA ALA A 25 20.84 -11.54 -29.08
C ALA A 25 21.38 -10.27 -29.78
N ALA A 26 22.23 -9.48 -29.11
CA ALA A 26 22.77 -8.24 -29.69
C ALA A 26 23.88 -8.51 -30.74
N VAL A 27 24.50 -9.68 -30.73
CA VAL A 27 25.60 -10.01 -31.65
C VAL A 27 25.05 -10.50 -32.97
N ASN A 28 25.02 -9.64 -33.97
CA ASN A 28 24.50 -9.91 -35.31
C ASN A 28 25.56 -10.56 -36.26
N LYS A 29 26.67 -11.03 -35.70
CA LYS A 29 27.73 -11.70 -36.51
C LYS A 29 27.52 -13.20 -36.49
N GLY A 30 27.00 -13.73 -37.59
CA GLY A 30 27.04 -15.18 -37.83
C GLY A 30 28.51 -15.63 -37.86
N PHE A 31 28.92 -16.46 -36.93
CA PHE A 31 30.16 -17.24 -37.06
C PHE A 31 29.95 -18.26 -38.16
N VAL A 32 30.33 -17.92 -39.38
CA VAL A 32 30.42 -18.91 -40.46
C VAL A 32 31.87 -19.37 -40.49
N SER A 33 32.12 -20.58 -40.06
CA SER A 33 33.41 -21.22 -40.37
C SER A 33 33.49 -21.38 -41.90
N GLY A 34 34.56 -20.88 -42.49
CA GLY A 34 34.69 -20.83 -43.95
C GLY A 34 34.69 -22.18 -44.66
N LYS A 35 34.51 -23.31 -43.93
CA LYS A 35 34.49 -24.68 -44.52
C LYS A 35 33.27 -25.48 -43.97
N ASP A 36 32.63 -26.24 -44.86
CA ASP A 36 31.60 -27.21 -44.51
C ASP A 36 32.23 -28.47 -43.86
N ARG A 37 31.38 -29.42 -43.44
CA ARG A 37 31.83 -30.70 -42.86
C ARG A 37 32.73 -31.53 -43.80
N ASN A 38 32.72 -31.25 -45.10
CA ASN A 38 33.50 -31.93 -46.12
C ASN A 38 34.73 -31.12 -46.50
N GLY A 39 35.08 -30.07 -45.81
CA GLY A 39 36.25 -29.24 -46.06
C GLY A 39 36.09 -28.26 -47.21
N LYS A 40 34.92 -28.16 -47.85
CA LYS A 40 34.64 -27.25 -48.97
C LYS A 40 34.37 -25.86 -48.45
N MET A 41 34.97 -24.86 -49.11
CA MET A 41 34.72 -23.44 -48.77
C MET A 41 33.23 -23.12 -48.94
N ILE A 42 32.62 -22.59 -47.89
CA ILE A 42 31.24 -22.12 -47.93
C ILE A 42 31.22 -20.77 -48.63
N ASP A 43 30.32 -20.58 -49.59
CA ASP A 43 30.11 -19.33 -50.27
C ASP A 43 29.60 -18.26 -49.24
N THR A 44 30.55 -17.51 -48.71
CA THR A 44 30.29 -16.49 -47.68
C THR A 44 29.51 -15.29 -48.21
N VAL A 45 29.49 -15.08 -49.53
CA VAL A 45 28.75 -13.99 -50.18
C VAL A 45 27.26 -14.30 -50.16
N ARG A 46 26.89 -15.54 -50.52
CA ARG A 46 25.50 -16.01 -50.49
C ARG A 46 24.93 -16.10 -49.10
N LEU A 47 25.73 -16.55 -48.14
CA LEU A 47 25.35 -16.57 -46.70
C LEU A 47 25.24 -15.17 -46.13
N ARG A 48 26.07 -14.21 -46.52
CA ARG A 48 25.96 -12.80 -46.10
C ARG A 48 24.66 -12.15 -46.57
N THR A 49 24.23 -12.45 -47.80
CA THR A 49 22.98 -11.89 -48.36
C THR A 49 21.75 -12.42 -47.62
N PHE A 50 21.77 -13.68 -47.17
CA PHE A 50 20.71 -14.25 -46.33
C PHE A 50 20.82 -13.82 -44.86
N ALA A 51 22.04 -13.57 -44.35
CA ALA A 51 22.26 -13.24 -42.95
C ALA A 51 21.91 -11.78 -42.61
N THR A 52 21.95 -10.88 -43.63
CA THR A 52 21.66 -9.45 -43.40
C THR A 52 20.17 -9.12 -43.32
N ASN A 53 19.28 -10.00 -43.75
CA ASN A 53 17.86 -9.70 -43.87
C ASN A 53 16.99 -10.17 -42.70
N ILE A 54 17.53 -10.97 -41.76
CA ILE A 54 16.78 -11.40 -40.59
C ILE A 54 17.65 -11.17 -39.36
N PRO A 55 17.36 -10.13 -38.58
CA PRO A 55 18.05 -9.85 -37.32
C PRO A 55 17.81 -10.98 -36.31
N ASN A 56 18.66 -11.08 -35.30
CA ASN A 56 18.41 -11.96 -34.17
C ASN A 56 17.14 -11.50 -33.46
N GLN A 57 16.32 -12.46 -33.06
CA GLN A 57 15.01 -12.17 -32.44
C GLN A 57 15.05 -12.50 -30.95
N LYS A 58 14.29 -11.76 -30.20
CA LYS A 58 14.02 -12.00 -28.77
C LYS A 58 12.55 -12.31 -28.62
N PHE A 59 12.24 -13.45 -28.00
CA PHE A 59 10.89 -13.85 -27.67
C PHE A 59 10.73 -13.87 -26.16
N TYR A 60 9.71 -13.20 -25.68
CA TYR A 60 9.34 -13.14 -24.28
C TYR A 60 7.98 -13.84 -24.13
N ILE A 61 7.99 -15.05 -23.59
CA ILE A 61 6.80 -15.89 -23.47
C ILE A 61 6.51 -16.07 -21.99
N SER A 62 5.28 -15.80 -21.57
CA SER A 62 4.82 -16.05 -20.21
C SER A 62 3.30 -15.86 -20.10
N SER A 63 2.70 -16.39 -19.06
CA SER A 63 1.44 -15.88 -18.53
C SER A 63 1.62 -14.41 -18.07
N ALA A 64 0.52 -13.67 -17.90
CA ALA A 64 0.59 -12.31 -17.38
C ALA A 64 1.18 -12.32 -15.95
N SER A 65 1.88 -11.27 -15.61
CA SER A 65 2.51 -11.08 -14.29
C SER A 65 1.94 -9.84 -13.59
N SER A 66 2.58 -9.43 -12.51
CA SER A 66 2.26 -8.16 -11.86
C SER A 66 2.76 -6.97 -12.68
N THR A 67 2.07 -5.82 -12.56
CA THR A 67 2.38 -4.57 -13.29
C THR A 67 3.68 -3.91 -12.85
N ASP A 68 4.29 -4.34 -11.76
CA ASP A 68 5.60 -3.85 -11.29
C ASP A 68 6.79 -4.59 -11.91
N THR A 69 6.55 -5.69 -12.63
CA THR A 69 7.60 -6.51 -13.22
C THR A 69 8.24 -5.86 -14.46
N LYS A 70 9.51 -6.25 -14.75
CA LYS A 70 10.19 -5.85 -15.99
C LYS A 70 9.44 -6.36 -17.22
N TYR A 71 8.84 -7.55 -17.14
CA TYR A 71 8.04 -8.13 -18.21
C TYR A 71 6.85 -7.25 -18.60
N TYR A 72 6.12 -6.70 -17.61
CA TYR A 72 5.04 -5.75 -17.89
C TYR A 72 5.54 -4.45 -18.54
N LYS A 73 6.69 -3.94 -18.09
CA LYS A 73 7.30 -2.74 -18.69
C LYS A 73 7.66 -3.00 -20.15
N LEU A 74 8.25 -4.17 -20.46
CA LEU A 74 8.54 -4.59 -21.85
C LEU A 74 7.26 -4.75 -22.68
N TYR A 75 6.23 -5.41 -22.11
CA TYR A 75 4.92 -5.52 -22.76
C TYR A 75 4.36 -4.15 -23.15
N ARG A 76 4.35 -3.19 -22.23
CA ARG A 76 3.87 -1.84 -22.47
C ARG A 76 4.67 -1.10 -23.55
N GLU A 77 5.99 -1.23 -23.51
CA GLU A 77 6.87 -0.61 -24.50
C GLU A 77 6.63 -1.21 -25.89
N PHE A 78 6.60 -2.54 -25.99
CA PHE A 78 6.40 -3.22 -27.26
C PHE A 78 5.00 -2.96 -27.84
N ALA A 79 3.97 -2.99 -27.01
CA ALA A 79 2.62 -2.64 -27.42
C ALA A 79 2.52 -1.19 -27.95
N LYS A 80 3.19 -0.25 -27.29
CA LYS A 80 3.26 1.13 -27.75
C LYS A 80 3.95 1.23 -29.12
N ARG A 81 5.09 0.58 -29.30
CA ARG A 81 5.83 0.58 -30.59
C ARG A 81 5.02 -0.07 -31.71
N GLN A 82 4.40 -1.20 -31.44
CA GLN A 82 3.51 -1.87 -32.40
C GLN A 82 2.35 -0.96 -32.82
N LEU A 83 1.70 -0.24 -31.88
CA LEU A 83 0.65 0.73 -32.19
C LEU A 83 1.16 1.92 -33.03
N MET A 84 2.41 2.30 -32.86
CA MET A 84 3.06 3.34 -33.68
C MET A 84 3.48 2.84 -35.08
N GLY A 85 3.23 1.57 -35.40
CA GLY A 85 3.56 0.96 -36.71
C GLY A 85 4.99 0.44 -36.84
N ASP A 86 5.73 0.33 -35.74
CA ASP A 86 7.08 -0.24 -35.73
C ASP A 86 6.98 -1.77 -35.93
N ARG A 87 7.48 -2.24 -37.08
CA ARG A 87 7.40 -3.66 -37.52
C ARG A 87 8.40 -4.58 -36.82
N ASP A 88 9.35 -4.02 -36.08
CA ASP A 88 10.34 -4.79 -35.33
C ASP A 88 9.79 -5.31 -34.00
N TYR A 89 8.60 -4.85 -33.59
CA TYR A 89 7.94 -5.20 -32.36
C TYR A 89 6.57 -5.83 -32.59
N CYS A 90 6.34 -6.94 -31.92
CA CYS A 90 5.06 -7.66 -31.96
C CYS A 90 4.64 -8.08 -30.55
N VAL A 91 3.41 -7.79 -30.18
CA VAL A 91 2.79 -8.25 -28.95
C VAL A 91 1.54 -9.04 -29.28
N VAL A 92 1.45 -10.22 -28.70
CA VAL A 92 0.28 -11.10 -28.81
C VAL A 92 -0.18 -11.44 -27.40
N GLN A 93 -1.43 -11.11 -27.09
CA GLN A 93 -2.07 -11.45 -25.81
C GLN A 93 -3.27 -12.33 -26.12
N VAL A 94 -3.31 -13.53 -25.53
CA VAL A 94 -4.34 -14.54 -25.80
C VAL A 94 -4.92 -15.02 -24.49
N SER A 95 -6.23 -14.83 -24.30
CA SER A 95 -6.96 -15.36 -23.15
C SER A 95 -7.36 -16.82 -23.36
N CYS A 96 -7.70 -17.52 -22.28
CA CYS A 96 -8.19 -18.90 -22.33
C CYS A 96 -9.46 -19.06 -23.17
N ASP A 97 -10.23 -17.99 -23.45
CA ASP A 97 -11.43 -18.05 -24.25
C ASP A 97 -11.16 -18.54 -25.67
N VAL A 98 -9.99 -18.18 -26.24
CA VAL A 98 -9.55 -18.67 -27.55
C VAL A 98 -9.23 -20.17 -27.50
N VAL A 99 -8.65 -20.65 -26.40
CA VAL A 99 -8.26 -22.06 -26.24
C VAL A 99 -9.46 -22.95 -25.90
N LEU A 100 -10.48 -22.38 -25.23
CA LEU A 100 -11.73 -23.09 -24.90
C LEU A 100 -12.61 -23.36 -26.13
N LYS A 101 -12.51 -22.55 -27.17
CA LYS A 101 -13.28 -22.67 -28.41
C LYS A 101 -12.36 -22.55 -29.64
N PRO A 102 -11.35 -23.43 -29.75
CA PRO A 102 -10.38 -23.27 -30.80
C PRO A 102 -11.01 -23.60 -32.16
N THR A 103 -10.75 -22.72 -33.13
CA THR A 103 -11.15 -22.91 -34.53
C THR A 103 -9.90 -22.86 -35.40
N ILE A 104 -9.64 -23.93 -36.13
CA ILE A 104 -8.52 -23.99 -37.07
C ILE A 104 -9.07 -24.09 -38.48
N ARG A 105 -8.77 -23.09 -39.32
CA ARG A 105 -9.27 -23.03 -40.72
C ARG A 105 -10.78 -23.16 -40.86
N GLY A 106 -11.54 -22.65 -39.87
CA GLY A 106 -13.01 -22.72 -39.88
C GLY A 106 -13.61 -23.98 -39.26
N GLU A 107 -12.81 -24.95 -38.88
CA GLU A 107 -13.26 -26.16 -38.17
C GLU A 107 -13.03 -26.04 -36.68
N VAL A 108 -14.04 -26.39 -35.85
CA VAL A 108 -13.94 -26.44 -34.42
C VAL A 108 -13.16 -27.69 -34.02
N VAL A 109 -12.07 -27.52 -33.28
CA VAL A 109 -11.23 -28.61 -32.78
C VAL A 109 -11.46 -28.79 -31.26
N ASN A 110 -11.03 -29.90 -30.71
CA ASN A 110 -11.15 -30.18 -29.29
C ASN A 110 -10.34 -29.16 -28.45
N ALA A 111 -10.97 -28.60 -27.43
CA ALA A 111 -10.32 -27.68 -26.50
C ALA A 111 -9.23 -28.41 -25.69
N LEU A 112 -8.09 -27.76 -25.53
CA LEU A 112 -6.98 -28.25 -24.69
C LEU A 112 -7.26 -28.04 -23.20
N LEU A 113 -8.11 -27.08 -22.85
CA LEU A 113 -8.50 -26.75 -21.48
C LEU A 113 -9.97 -27.11 -21.24
N LYS A 114 -10.26 -27.51 -20.01
CA LYS A 114 -11.65 -27.74 -19.56
C LYS A 114 -12.16 -26.50 -18.86
N LYS A 115 -13.37 -26.09 -19.18
CA LYS A 115 -14.03 -24.93 -18.53
C LYS A 115 -14.15 -25.10 -17.02
N SER A 116 -14.42 -26.33 -16.55
CA SER A 116 -14.48 -26.67 -15.12
C SER A 116 -13.21 -26.37 -14.34
N ASP A 117 -12.05 -26.55 -14.99
CA ASP A 117 -10.74 -26.35 -14.33
C ASP A 117 -10.49 -24.85 -14.15
N ILE A 118 -10.88 -24.03 -15.14
CA ILE A 118 -10.80 -22.56 -15.05
C ILE A 118 -11.78 -22.03 -13.98
N GLU A 119 -13.02 -22.51 -13.97
CA GLU A 119 -14.01 -22.12 -12.95
C GLU A 119 -13.55 -22.48 -11.53
N THR A 120 -12.89 -23.62 -11.38
CA THR A 120 -12.29 -24.05 -10.10
C THR A 120 -11.12 -23.13 -9.72
N ALA A 121 -10.24 -22.79 -10.67
CA ALA A 121 -9.14 -21.86 -10.42
C ALA A 121 -9.64 -20.47 -10.03
N VAL A 122 -10.68 -19.96 -10.70
CA VAL A 122 -11.30 -18.66 -10.38
C VAL A 122 -11.89 -18.67 -8.97
N ARG A 123 -12.53 -19.76 -8.53
CA ARG A 123 -13.07 -19.89 -7.17
C ARG A 123 -11.98 -19.98 -6.11
N THR A 124 -10.88 -20.67 -6.42
CA THR A 124 -9.80 -20.89 -5.46
C THR A 124 -8.89 -19.68 -5.33
N ASN A 125 -8.51 -19.06 -6.45
CA ASN A 125 -7.67 -17.86 -6.45
C ASN A 125 -7.96 -17.02 -7.72
N PRO A 126 -8.90 -16.07 -7.64
CA PRO A 126 -9.34 -15.28 -8.78
C PRO A 126 -8.21 -14.46 -9.41
N GLU A 127 -7.29 -13.91 -8.63
CA GLU A 127 -6.18 -13.10 -9.14
C GLU A 127 -5.16 -13.95 -9.92
N LYS A 128 -4.86 -15.15 -9.40
CA LYS A 128 -4.00 -16.10 -10.13
C LYS A 128 -4.68 -16.55 -11.42
N ALA A 129 -5.97 -16.84 -11.38
CA ALA A 129 -6.73 -17.24 -12.56
C ALA A 129 -6.74 -16.14 -13.63
N ARG A 130 -6.89 -14.87 -13.26
CA ARG A 130 -6.81 -13.72 -14.18
C ARG A 130 -5.46 -13.65 -14.89
N ARG A 131 -4.37 -13.88 -14.19
CA ARG A 131 -3.04 -13.87 -14.81
C ARG A 131 -2.78 -15.09 -15.70
N GLU A 132 -3.04 -16.28 -15.19
CA GLU A 132 -2.66 -17.53 -15.86
C GLU A 132 -3.60 -17.91 -17.01
N TYR A 133 -4.91 -17.69 -16.85
CA TYR A 133 -5.88 -18.09 -17.85
C TYR A 133 -6.39 -16.94 -18.72
N TYR A 134 -6.60 -15.76 -18.14
CA TYR A 134 -7.13 -14.61 -18.90
C TYR A 134 -6.03 -13.69 -19.43
N CYS A 135 -4.75 -13.96 -19.12
CA CYS A 135 -3.60 -13.13 -19.51
C CYS A 135 -3.74 -11.66 -19.10
N GLU A 136 -4.36 -11.39 -17.96
CA GLU A 136 -4.53 -10.05 -17.45
C GLU A 136 -3.40 -9.71 -16.48
N PHE A 137 -2.69 -8.61 -16.73
CA PHE A 137 -1.72 -8.08 -15.77
C PHE A 137 -2.44 -7.52 -14.56
N THR A 138 -2.00 -7.91 -13.35
CA THR A 138 -2.58 -7.45 -12.10
C THR A 138 -1.65 -6.47 -11.40
N SER A 139 -2.21 -5.54 -10.64
CA SER A 139 -1.42 -4.52 -9.93
C SER A 139 -0.81 -5.00 -8.63
N ASP A 140 -1.06 -6.26 -8.23
CA ASP A 140 -0.63 -6.77 -6.94
C ASP A 140 0.79 -7.34 -6.99
N ALA A 141 1.61 -6.97 -6.03
CA ALA A 141 2.97 -7.46 -5.84
C ALA A 141 2.99 -8.89 -5.27
N GLY A 142 2.66 -9.86 -6.10
CA GLY A 142 2.76 -11.29 -5.75
C GLY A 142 1.51 -11.88 -5.07
N MET A 143 1.37 -13.21 -5.21
CA MET A 143 0.21 -13.99 -4.72
C MET A 143 0.03 -13.99 -3.20
N ASN A 144 1.01 -13.53 -2.45
CA ASN A 144 1.05 -13.56 -0.98
C ASN A 144 1.06 -12.19 -0.33
N ALA A 145 0.90 -11.11 -1.10
CA ALA A 145 0.81 -9.76 -0.54
C ALA A 145 -0.42 -9.65 0.36
N ILE A 146 -0.20 -9.21 1.60
CA ILE A 146 -1.27 -9.04 2.60
C ILE A 146 -2.09 -7.77 2.37
N ILE A 147 -1.50 -6.76 1.73
CA ILE A 147 -2.13 -5.48 1.43
C ILE A 147 -2.02 -5.22 -0.07
N ARG A 148 -3.14 -4.98 -0.73
CA ARG A 148 -3.21 -4.75 -2.17
C ARG A 148 -3.11 -3.27 -2.50
N ARG A 149 -2.51 -2.93 -3.65
CA ARG A 149 -2.43 -1.54 -4.13
C ARG A 149 -3.81 -0.88 -4.26
N GLY A 150 -4.82 -1.64 -4.68
CA GLY A 150 -6.20 -1.16 -4.76
C GLY A 150 -6.77 -0.72 -3.41
N VAL A 151 -6.43 -1.42 -2.32
CA VAL A 151 -6.81 -1.04 -0.96
C VAL A 151 -6.12 0.27 -0.55
N ILE A 152 -4.81 0.42 -0.84
CA ILE A 152 -4.09 1.68 -0.58
C ILE A 152 -4.70 2.84 -1.38
N ALA A 153 -5.00 2.63 -2.66
CA ALA A 153 -5.60 3.67 -3.51
C ALA A 153 -6.99 4.11 -3.02
N ARG A 154 -7.84 3.14 -2.62
CA ARG A 154 -9.16 3.42 -2.04
C ARG A 154 -9.06 4.24 -0.76
N ASN A 155 -8.05 3.98 0.04
CA ASN A 155 -7.79 4.66 1.30
C ASN A 155 -6.90 5.92 1.14
N SER A 156 -6.76 6.47 -0.06
CA SER A 156 -5.92 7.63 -0.33
C SER A 156 -6.76 8.89 -0.61
N GLU A 157 -6.37 10.00 0.00
CA GLU A 157 -7.00 11.31 -0.14
C GLU A 157 -5.99 12.34 -0.62
N THR A 158 -6.44 13.31 -1.43
CA THR A 158 -5.58 14.41 -1.89
C THR A 158 -5.50 15.48 -0.82
N ARG A 159 -4.38 15.54 -0.10
CA ARG A 159 -4.17 16.54 0.95
C ARG A 159 -2.69 16.72 1.25
N ALA A 160 -2.31 17.91 1.74
CA ALA A 160 -0.96 18.18 2.19
C ALA A 160 -0.65 17.45 3.52
N PRO A 161 0.59 16.98 3.73
CA PRO A 161 1.07 16.55 5.03
C PRO A 161 0.93 17.65 6.07
N LEU A 162 0.65 17.27 7.30
CA LEU A 162 0.59 18.17 8.43
C LEU A 162 1.84 17.97 9.28
N LEU A 163 2.65 19.01 9.44
CA LEU A 163 3.94 18.93 10.15
C LEU A 163 3.85 19.30 11.63
N PHE A 164 2.77 19.95 12.03
CA PHE A 164 2.45 20.35 13.41
C PHE A 164 0.93 20.47 13.59
N ASN A 165 0.46 20.61 14.83
CA ASN A 165 -0.97 20.79 15.11
C ASN A 165 -1.41 22.23 14.77
N ASP A 166 -1.90 22.44 13.56
CA ASP A 166 -2.32 23.73 13.02
C ASP A 166 -3.50 24.37 13.77
N THR A 167 -4.41 23.56 14.28
CA THR A 167 -5.61 24.02 14.99
C THR A 167 -5.47 24.01 16.52
N GLY A 168 -4.45 23.32 17.04
CA GLY A 168 -4.27 23.08 18.47
C GLY A 168 -5.33 22.16 19.10
N LYS A 169 -6.20 21.53 18.31
CA LYS A 169 -7.32 20.70 18.81
C LYS A 169 -7.32 19.27 18.27
N LYS A 170 -6.53 19.01 17.24
CA LYS A 170 -6.42 17.67 16.64
C LYS A 170 -5.66 16.75 17.58
N LYS A 171 -6.00 15.47 17.55
CA LYS A 171 -5.35 14.44 18.37
C LYS A 171 -4.50 13.51 17.51
N PHE A 172 -3.37 13.08 18.06
CA PHE A 172 -2.36 12.34 17.30
C PHE A 172 -1.86 11.11 18.04
N ILE A 173 -1.53 10.08 17.28
CA ILE A 173 -0.69 8.94 17.68
C ILE A 173 0.66 9.12 17.02
N LEU A 174 1.74 8.87 17.75
CA LEU A 174 3.08 8.77 17.22
C LEU A 174 3.57 7.32 17.37
N ALA A 175 4.14 6.74 16.33
CA ALA A 175 4.82 5.44 16.40
C ALA A 175 6.28 5.63 16.04
N TYR A 176 7.17 5.05 16.84
CA TYR A 176 8.60 5.18 16.67
C TYR A 176 9.27 3.81 16.66
N ASP A 177 9.99 3.53 15.58
CA ASP A 177 10.86 2.38 15.41
C ASP A 177 12.32 2.84 15.43
N PRO A 178 13.04 2.64 16.56
CA PRO A 178 14.41 3.09 16.69
C PRO A 178 15.40 2.13 16.06
N ALA A 179 16.28 2.63 15.21
CA ALA A 179 17.40 1.88 14.66
C ALA A 179 18.75 2.51 15.02
N ARG A 180 19.82 1.67 15.08
CA ARG A 180 21.18 2.12 15.42
C ARG A 180 22.19 2.08 14.29
N SER A 181 22.06 1.19 13.31
CA SER A 181 23.14 0.96 12.35
C SER A 181 22.74 0.75 10.90
N ARG A 182 21.93 -0.24 10.57
CA ARG A 182 21.64 -0.61 9.17
C ARG A 182 20.20 -0.32 8.75
N ASP A 183 19.28 -0.40 9.68
CA ASP A 183 17.86 -0.17 9.45
C ASP A 183 17.54 1.32 9.55
N ASN A 184 16.42 1.74 9.03
CA ASN A 184 15.98 3.12 9.16
C ASN A 184 15.38 3.34 10.55
N SER A 185 15.61 4.53 11.12
CA SER A 185 14.88 4.95 12.30
C SER A 185 13.73 5.82 11.86
N VAL A 186 12.50 5.40 12.17
CA VAL A 186 11.28 5.99 11.60
C VAL A 186 10.34 6.47 12.71
N ILE A 187 9.76 7.66 12.52
CA ILE A 187 8.63 8.13 13.29
C ILE A 187 7.46 8.36 12.33
N LEU A 188 6.33 7.74 12.62
CA LEU A 188 5.06 7.97 11.94
C LEU A 188 4.12 8.74 12.82
N VAL A 189 3.39 9.70 12.23
CA VAL A 189 2.35 10.47 12.93
C VAL A 189 1.02 10.25 12.23
N MET A 190 0.03 9.85 13.02
CA MET A 190 -1.35 9.65 12.60
C MET A 190 -2.28 10.57 13.39
N GLU A 191 -3.03 11.42 12.71
CA GLU A 191 -4.16 12.14 13.27
C GLU A 191 -5.32 11.18 13.54
N ILE A 192 -5.94 11.27 14.73
CA ILE A 192 -7.15 10.51 15.07
C ILE A 192 -8.31 11.49 15.18
N TYR A 193 -9.44 11.12 14.60
CA TYR A 193 -10.66 11.89 14.69
C TYR A 193 -11.90 11.00 14.76
N GLN A 194 -12.97 11.52 15.31
CA GLN A 194 -14.27 10.83 15.29
C GLN A 194 -15.11 11.33 14.13
N THR A 195 -15.78 10.39 13.46
CA THR A 195 -16.80 10.70 12.46
C THR A 195 -18.13 11.04 13.13
N ASN A 196 -19.11 11.52 12.34
CA ASN A 196 -20.46 11.80 12.83
C ASN A 196 -21.14 10.58 13.48
N ASP A 197 -20.74 9.35 13.08
CA ASP A 197 -21.23 8.09 13.64
C ASP A 197 -20.44 7.66 14.89
N GLU A 198 -19.70 8.60 15.50
CA GLU A 198 -18.84 8.36 16.67
C GLU A 198 -17.75 7.29 16.48
N GLN A 199 -17.46 6.93 15.23
CA GLN A 199 -16.40 5.99 14.88
C GLN A 199 -15.05 6.70 14.80
N TYR A 200 -14.02 6.09 15.40
CA TYR A 200 -12.66 6.61 15.25
C TYR A 200 -12.09 6.26 13.87
N LYS A 201 -11.48 7.24 13.22
CA LYS A 201 -10.68 7.09 12.01
C LYS A 201 -9.29 7.68 12.19
N GLY A 202 -8.32 7.13 11.46
CA GLY A 202 -6.94 7.58 11.44
C GLY A 202 -6.57 8.20 10.09
N ARG A 203 -5.72 9.20 10.14
CA ARG A 203 -5.22 9.90 8.95
C ARG A 203 -3.71 10.05 9.07
N VAL A 204 -2.95 9.40 8.18
CA VAL A 204 -1.50 9.54 8.16
C VAL A 204 -1.15 10.95 7.72
N VAL A 205 -0.47 11.70 8.59
CA VAL A 205 -0.16 13.11 8.35
C VAL A 205 1.32 13.38 8.15
N ASN A 206 2.20 12.54 8.71
CA ASN A 206 3.64 12.72 8.58
C ASN A 206 4.36 11.37 8.74
N CYS A 207 5.47 11.21 8.03
CA CYS A 207 6.40 10.10 8.20
C CYS A 207 7.82 10.63 8.08
N VAL A 208 8.60 10.43 9.12
CA VAL A 208 9.96 10.97 9.24
C VAL A 208 10.96 9.82 9.29
N ASN A 209 11.95 9.85 8.42
CA ASN A 209 13.11 8.97 8.48
C ASN A 209 14.29 9.72 9.08
N LEU A 210 14.76 9.30 10.25
CA LEU A 210 15.80 9.97 11.03
C LEU A 210 17.20 9.60 10.52
N LEU A 211 17.60 10.19 9.41
CA LEU A 211 18.89 9.95 8.77
C LEU A 211 19.93 11.00 9.17
N ASP A 212 21.17 10.57 9.35
CA ASP A 212 22.33 11.45 9.53
C ASP A 212 22.77 11.98 8.17
N VAL A 213 22.30 13.18 7.82
CA VAL A 213 22.61 13.84 6.55
C VAL A 213 24.09 14.26 6.41
N GLY A 214 24.83 14.28 7.51
CA GLY A 214 26.27 14.60 7.50
C GLY A 214 27.16 13.45 7.01
N LYS A 215 26.62 12.26 6.90
CA LYS A 215 27.38 11.06 6.47
C LYS A 215 27.17 10.74 5.00
N LYS A 216 28.27 10.33 4.33
CA LYS A 216 28.22 9.87 2.91
C LYS A 216 27.42 8.56 2.74
N ILE A 217 27.37 7.74 3.78
CA ILE A 217 26.61 6.47 3.81
C ILE A 217 25.35 6.71 4.63
N LYS A 218 24.19 6.29 4.10
CA LYS A 218 22.94 6.35 4.84
C LYS A 218 23.07 5.61 6.17
N SER A 219 22.89 6.33 7.24
CA SER A 219 22.86 5.78 8.59
C SER A 219 21.87 6.57 9.43
N PRO A 220 21.22 5.94 10.43
CA PRO A 220 20.33 6.68 11.32
C PRO A 220 21.10 7.72 12.14
N MET A 221 20.42 8.74 12.59
CA MET A 221 20.92 9.71 13.56
C MET A 221 21.41 9.00 14.83
N ARG A 222 22.26 9.66 15.62
CA ARG A 222 22.63 9.12 16.94
C ARG A 222 21.43 9.14 17.87
N THR A 223 21.33 8.18 18.75
CA THR A 223 20.21 8.01 19.69
C THR A 223 19.83 9.29 20.44
N PRO A 224 20.76 10.09 20.99
CA PRO A 224 20.41 11.35 21.65
C PRO A 224 19.72 12.35 20.70
N ASP A 225 20.18 12.42 19.46
CA ASP A 225 19.64 13.33 18.45
C ASP A 225 18.21 12.86 18.02
N GLN A 226 17.99 11.55 17.92
CA GLN A 226 16.67 10.96 17.66
C GLN A 226 15.68 11.29 18.78
N ILE A 227 16.11 11.17 20.04
CA ILE A 227 15.28 11.47 21.22
C ILE A 227 14.90 12.96 21.25
N GLN A 228 15.86 13.84 20.99
CA GLN A 228 15.59 15.27 20.91
C GLN A 228 14.59 15.60 19.79
N TYR A 229 14.73 14.94 18.65
CA TYR A 229 13.80 15.10 17.54
C TYR A 229 12.38 14.61 17.91
N LEU A 230 12.27 13.42 18.54
CA LEU A 230 10.99 12.87 18.99
C LEU A 230 10.33 13.79 20.02
N LYS A 231 11.07 14.30 21.00
CA LYS A 231 10.57 15.26 22.00
C LYS A 231 10.03 16.53 21.33
N GLN A 232 10.77 17.08 20.37
CA GLN A 232 10.30 18.24 19.61
C GLN A 232 9.02 17.93 18.84
N LEU A 233 8.97 16.77 18.16
CA LEU A 233 7.81 16.37 17.38
C LEU A 233 6.55 16.17 18.27
N ILE A 234 6.72 15.62 19.48
CA ILE A 234 5.65 15.51 20.45
C ILE A 234 5.08 16.91 20.80
N LEU A 235 5.95 17.90 20.99
CA LEU A 235 5.51 19.29 21.27
C LEU A 235 4.84 19.92 20.06
N ASP A 236 5.37 19.73 18.86
CA ASP A 236 4.82 20.30 17.63
C ASP A 236 3.38 19.79 17.38
N TYR A 237 3.10 18.52 17.68
CA TYR A 237 1.76 17.96 17.53
C TYR A 237 0.88 18.16 18.77
N ASN A 238 1.45 18.32 19.95
CA ASN A 238 0.66 18.70 21.13
C ASN A 238 0.20 20.16 21.06
N GLY A 239 0.98 21.03 20.43
CA GLY A 239 0.76 22.48 20.48
C GLY A 239 0.85 22.98 21.93
N ASP A 240 0.04 23.95 22.27
CA ASP A 240 0.01 24.55 23.61
C ASP A 240 -0.88 23.80 24.63
N ALA A 241 -1.40 22.63 24.26
CA ALA A 241 -2.29 21.87 25.14
C ALA A 241 -1.54 21.37 26.39
N PRO A 242 -2.16 21.46 27.61
CA PRO A 242 -1.54 20.97 28.83
C PRO A 242 -1.42 19.43 28.79
N ASP A 243 -0.44 18.90 29.52
CA ASP A 243 -0.32 17.48 29.85
C ASP A 243 -0.44 16.53 28.62
N TYR A 244 0.01 17.00 27.46
CA TYR A 244 -0.05 16.27 26.18
C TYR A 244 -1.47 15.80 25.80
N GLU A 245 -2.48 16.64 26.06
CA GLU A 245 -3.88 16.30 25.76
C GLU A 245 -4.12 15.97 24.28
N ASN A 246 -3.38 16.58 23.36
CA ASN A 246 -3.48 16.32 21.92
C ASN A 246 -2.66 15.11 21.46
N ILE A 247 -1.86 14.51 22.32
CA ILE A 247 -1.16 13.25 22.06
C ILE A 247 -1.96 12.12 22.70
N GLU A 248 -2.50 11.22 21.91
CA GLU A 248 -3.21 10.05 22.41
C GLU A 248 -2.23 9.04 23.00
N CYS A 249 -1.18 8.71 22.24
CA CYS A 249 -0.15 7.77 22.63
C CYS A 249 1.14 7.94 21.81
N VAL A 250 2.27 7.66 22.43
CA VAL A 250 3.57 7.48 21.78
C VAL A 250 3.92 5.99 21.88
N LEU A 251 3.89 5.29 20.76
CA LEU A 251 4.19 3.86 20.63
C LEU A 251 5.67 3.70 20.29
N ILE A 252 6.39 2.88 21.03
CA ILE A 252 7.80 2.60 20.76
C ILE A 252 8.02 1.11 20.61
N ASP A 253 8.75 0.71 19.56
CA ASP A 253 9.24 -0.65 19.46
C ASP A 253 10.27 -0.94 20.57
N ALA A 254 9.87 -1.80 21.50
CA ALA A 254 10.66 -2.27 22.62
C ALA A 254 11.24 -3.68 22.38
N GLY A 255 11.61 -4.01 21.14
CA GLY A 255 12.12 -5.31 20.74
C GLY A 255 13.37 -5.74 21.51
N SER A 256 13.63 -7.04 21.52
CA SER A 256 14.71 -7.72 22.25
C SER A 256 16.14 -7.28 21.84
N GLY A 257 16.30 -6.43 20.83
CA GLY A 257 17.54 -5.75 20.45
C GLY A 257 17.92 -4.55 21.31
N GLY A 258 17.11 -4.19 22.31
CA GLY A 258 17.45 -3.28 23.40
C GLY A 258 17.47 -1.79 23.07
N GLY A 259 17.10 -1.38 21.86
CA GLY A 259 17.07 0.06 21.51
C GLY A 259 15.90 0.80 22.16
N GLY A 260 14.70 0.29 22.02
CA GLY A 260 13.47 0.97 22.40
C GLY A 260 13.25 1.12 23.90
N VAL A 261 13.56 0.10 24.69
CA VAL A 261 13.46 0.18 26.17
C VAL A 261 14.38 1.26 26.72
N ASN A 262 15.65 1.26 26.29
CA ASN A 262 16.62 2.28 26.74
C ASN A 262 16.23 3.70 26.28
N ILE A 263 15.54 3.83 25.16
CA ILE A 263 15.06 5.14 24.66
C ILE A 263 13.91 5.64 25.52
N ALA A 264 13.04 4.73 25.95
CA ALA A 264 11.94 5.07 26.84
C ALA A 264 12.40 5.73 28.14
N ASP A 265 13.50 5.28 28.72
CA ASP A 265 14.06 5.88 29.94
C ASP A 265 14.30 7.39 29.79
N PHE A 266 14.73 7.87 28.63
CA PHE A 266 14.92 9.31 28.36
C PHE A 266 13.64 10.09 28.17
N LEU A 267 12.51 9.42 27.99
CA LEU A 267 11.18 10.06 27.88
C LEU A 267 10.47 10.09 29.23
N MET A 268 10.86 9.23 30.18
CA MET A 268 10.19 9.10 31.49
C MET A 268 10.56 10.21 32.46
N GLU A 269 11.74 10.78 32.34
CA GLU A 269 12.16 11.92 33.16
C GLU A 269 11.58 13.22 32.64
N ASP A 270 11.31 14.16 33.58
CA ASP A 270 10.97 15.53 33.23
C ASP A 270 12.12 16.17 32.44
N TRP A 271 11.79 16.96 31.43
CA TRP A 271 12.78 17.52 30.54
C TRP A 271 12.47 18.97 30.16
N THR A 272 13.51 19.71 29.78
CA THR A 272 13.40 21.11 29.38
C THR A 272 13.58 21.25 27.88
N ASP A 273 12.70 22.00 27.22
CA ASP A 273 12.80 22.30 25.81
C ASP A 273 13.84 23.41 25.53
N LYS A 274 14.02 23.74 24.25
CA LYS A 274 14.96 24.78 23.79
C LYS A 274 14.60 26.19 24.29
N THR A 275 13.35 26.41 24.73
CA THR A 275 12.88 27.69 25.24
C THR A 275 13.07 27.83 26.76
N GLY A 276 13.50 26.75 27.45
CA GLY A 276 13.64 26.66 28.87
C GLY A 276 12.36 26.25 29.63
N LYS A 277 11.30 25.86 28.91
CA LYS A 277 10.05 25.37 29.51
C LYS A 277 10.22 23.93 29.96
N LEU A 278 9.81 23.64 31.20
CA LEU A 278 9.81 22.30 31.76
C LEU A 278 8.59 21.52 31.29
N HIS A 279 8.81 20.29 30.85
CA HIS A 279 7.79 19.34 30.43
C HIS A 279 7.87 18.07 31.28
N ARG A 280 6.72 17.50 31.58
CA ARG A 280 6.60 16.26 32.35
C ARG A 280 7.05 15.07 31.50
N GLY A 281 7.60 14.05 32.14
CA GLY A 281 7.95 12.79 31.48
C GLY A 281 6.72 12.00 31.01
N LEU A 282 6.94 11.00 30.14
CA LEU A 282 5.92 10.08 29.63
C LEU A 282 6.24 8.66 30.10
N ILE A 283 5.26 7.92 30.61
CA ILE A 283 5.42 6.53 31.04
C ILE A 283 4.38 5.59 30.43
N ASP A 284 4.73 4.31 30.41
CA ASP A 284 3.82 3.19 30.19
C ASP A 284 3.53 2.49 31.53
N LYS A 285 2.37 2.77 32.11
CA LYS A 285 1.97 2.18 33.40
C LYS A 285 1.70 0.68 33.34
N GLU A 286 1.39 0.17 32.14
CA GLU A 286 1.07 -1.24 31.95
C GLU A 286 2.33 -2.08 31.75
N TYR A 287 3.41 -1.49 31.22
CA TYR A 287 4.67 -2.20 30.99
C TYR A 287 5.37 -2.57 32.30
N SER A 288 5.42 -1.63 33.28
CA SER A 288 5.97 -1.88 34.60
C SER A 288 5.27 -1.02 35.67
N ALA A 289 4.77 -1.68 36.71
CA ALA A 289 4.21 -1.00 37.89
C ALA A 289 5.25 -0.12 38.62
N GLU A 290 6.54 -0.46 38.47
CA GLU A 290 7.66 0.27 39.06
C GLU A 290 7.83 1.67 38.47
N TYR A 291 7.45 1.87 37.20
CA TYR A 291 7.53 3.18 36.55
C TYR A 291 6.65 4.23 37.22
N SER A 292 5.47 3.86 37.68
CA SER A 292 4.58 4.80 38.37
C SER A 292 5.14 5.28 39.71
N SER A 293 5.91 4.45 40.42
CA SER A 293 6.54 4.81 41.68
C SER A 293 7.84 5.61 41.46
N ARG A 294 8.60 5.28 40.43
CA ARG A 294 9.86 5.94 40.09
C ARG A 294 9.66 7.31 39.45
N TYR A 295 8.60 7.47 38.65
CA TYR A 295 8.30 8.70 37.91
C TYR A 295 6.85 9.18 38.23
N PRO A 296 6.59 9.65 39.46
CA PRO A 296 5.23 9.95 39.92
C PRO A 296 4.56 11.09 39.14
N ASN A 297 5.35 12.01 38.59
CA ASN A 297 4.86 13.16 37.82
C ASN A 297 4.63 12.86 36.34
N ALA A 298 5.16 11.74 35.84
CA ALA A 298 5.08 11.42 34.42
C ALA A 298 3.64 11.06 34.00
N ILE A 299 3.32 11.34 32.74
CA ILE A 299 1.99 11.17 32.17
C ILE A 299 1.92 9.84 31.43
N ASN A 300 0.83 9.10 31.60
CA ASN A 300 0.61 7.81 30.95
C ASN A 300 0.22 8.00 29.47
N LYS A 301 1.21 8.29 28.62
CA LYS A 301 1.04 8.50 27.18
C LYS A 301 2.07 7.71 26.36
N LEU A 302 2.87 6.87 27.00
CA LEU A 302 3.85 5.99 26.37
C LEU A 302 3.31 4.56 26.32
N LYS A 303 3.61 3.83 25.24
CA LYS A 303 3.32 2.40 25.12
C LYS A 303 4.53 1.68 24.51
N LEU A 304 5.08 0.74 25.26
CA LEU A 304 6.22 -0.07 24.85
C LEU A 304 5.70 -1.39 24.25
N VAL A 305 5.97 -1.62 22.97
CA VAL A 305 5.45 -2.77 22.24
C VAL A 305 6.58 -3.74 21.91
N SER A 306 6.45 -4.99 22.34
CA SER A 306 7.41 -6.06 22.01
C SER A 306 7.00 -6.76 20.72
N PRO A 307 7.81 -6.70 19.63
CA PRO A 307 7.50 -7.34 18.36
C PRO A 307 7.30 -8.85 18.46
N THR A 308 8.04 -9.50 19.34
CA THR A 308 7.95 -10.96 19.53
C THR A 308 6.58 -11.43 20.00
N GLN A 309 5.86 -10.57 20.71
CA GLN A 309 4.53 -10.86 21.24
C GLN A 309 3.40 -10.34 20.34
N TYR A 310 3.60 -9.17 19.74
CA TYR A 310 2.52 -8.39 19.11
C TYR A 310 2.61 -8.30 17.58
N LYS A 311 3.74 -8.68 16.92
CA LYS A 311 3.92 -8.46 15.47
C LYS A 311 2.76 -9.01 14.63
N SER A 312 2.23 -10.17 14.96
CA SER A 312 1.07 -10.74 14.25
C SER A 312 -0.18 -9.89 14.45
N ILE A 313 -0.49 -9.53 15.69
CA ILE A 313 -1.70 -8.79 16.05
C ILE A 313 -1.71 -7.39 15.42
N ILE A 314 -0.58 -6.69 15.44
CA ILE A 314 -0.50 -5.32 14.89
C ILE A 314 -0.65 -5.29 13.36
N TYR A 315 -0.14 -6.30 12.65
CA TYR A 315 -0.33 -6.37 11.20
C TYR A 315 -1.74 -6.83 10.82
N GLU A 316 -2.36 -7.69 11.60
CA GLU A 316 -3.77 -8.06 11.42
C GLU A 316 -4.68 -6.85 11.64
N ALA A 317 -4.41 -6.04 12.67
CA ALA A 317 -5.12 -4.79 12.90
C ALA A 317 -4.92 -3.79 11.73
N LEU A 318 -3.71 -3.71 11.15
CA LEU A 318 -3.48 -2.88 9.97
C LEU A 318 -4.36 -3.32 8.78
N ILE A 319 -4.42 -4.62 8.50
CA ILE A 319 -5.24 -5.16 7.42
C ILE A 319 -6.73 -4.85 7.67
N GLU A 320 -7.21 -5.11 8.86
CA GLU A 320 -8.61 -4.85 9.23
C GLU A 320 -8.97 -3.35 9.11
N MET A 321 -8.13 -2.46 9.65
CA MET A 321 -8.37 -1.02 9.59
C MET A 321 -8.37 -0.47 8.16
N LEU A 322 -7.58 -1.06 7.27
CA LEU A 322 -7.60 -0.73 5.85
C LEU A 322 -8.85 -1.27 5.13
N ASP A 323 -9.29 -2.48 5.47
CA ASP A 323 -10.44 -3.11 4.83
C ASP A 323 -11.76 -2.39 5.16
N ILE A 324 -11.87 -1.84 6.36
CA ILE A 324 -13.04 -1.05 6.80
C ILE A 324 -12.92 0.45 6.52
N ASP A 325 -11.95 0.88 5.70
CA ASP A 325 -11.68 2.29 5.35
C ASP A 325 -11.54 3.21 6.59
N ALA A 326 -10.95 2.68 7.67
CA ALA A 326 -10.71 3.42 8.91
C ALA A 326 -9.42 4.26 8.88
N ILE A 327 -8.56 4.07 7.87
CA ILE A 327 -7.29 4.78 7.73
C ILE A 327 -7.28 5.49 6.38
N SER A 328 -6.74 6.71 6.32
CA SER A 328 -6.49 7.41 5.07
C SER A 328 -5.04 7.87 4.93
N PHE A 329 -4.54 7.82 3.69
CA PHE A 329 -3.22 8.28 3.27
C PHE A 329 -3.34 9.51 2.37
N THR A 330 -2.23 10.24 2.22
CA THR A 330 -2.12 11.25 1.18
C THR A 330 -1.93 10.58 -0.19
N THR A 331 -2.49 11.18 -1.26
CA THR A 331 -2.20 10.78 -2.65
C THR A 331 -0.87 11.35 -3.12
N ASP A 332 -0.40 10.84 -4.27
CA ASP A 332 0.78 11.35 -4.95
C ASP A 332 0.64 12.84 -5.32
N TYR A 333 1.76 13.52 -5.34
CA TYR A 333 1.89 14.90 -5.78
C TYR A 333 2.70 14.97 -7.08
N ASP A 334 2.67 16.08 -7.76
CA ASP A 334 3.46 16.23 -9.00
C ASP A 334 4.95 16.38 -8.70
N ASN A 335 5.80 16.07 -9.70
CA ASN A 335 7.25 16.13 -9.58
C ASN A 335 7.82 17.56 -9.35
N LYS A 336 6.95 18.58 -9.32
CA LYS A 336 7.30 19.98 -9.06
C LYS A 336 6.90 20.44 -7.67
N GLY A 337 6.41 19.53 -6.81
CA GLY A 337 5.96 19.82 -5.45
C GLY A 337 4.61 20.51 -5.38
N TYR A 338 3.75 20.35 -6.38
CA TYR A 338 2.39 20.87 -6.36
C TYR A 338 1.39 19.77 -6.07
N LEU A 339 0.45 20.08 -5.19
CA LEU A 339 -0.67 19.25 -4.85
C LEU A 339 -1.96 19.93 -5.28
N THR A 340 -2.78 19.26 -6.06
CA THR A 340 -4.10 19.74 -6.42
C THR A 340 -5.10 19.28 -5.37
N VAL A 341 -5.54 20.19 -4.52
CA VAL A 341 -6.52 19.91 -3.47
C VAL A 341 -7.91 20.30 -3.95
N PHE A 342 -8.86 19.40 -3.78
CA PHE A 342 -10.27 19.68 -4.05
C PHE A 342 -10.94 20.05 -2.73
N GLU A 343 -11.13 21.35 -2.50
CA GLU A 343 -11.92 21.84 -1.36
C GLU A 343 -13.39 21.92 -1.76
N ALA A 344 -14.21 21.10 -1.14
CA ALA A 344 -15.65 21.28 -1.20
C ALA A 344 -16.07 22.37 -0.19
N ASP A 345 -16.72 23.42 -0.67
CA ASP A 345 -17.42 24.36 0.22
C ASP A 345 -18.62 23.61 0.82
N GLU A 346 -18.48 23.09 2.05
CA GLU A 346 -19.49 22.22 2.70
C GLU A 346 -20.90 22.80 2.65
N LYS A 347 -21.05 24.11 2.87
CA LYS A 347 -22.36 24.77 2.82
C LYS A 347 -22.95 24.82 1.41
N LYS A 348 -22.12 24.96 0.39
CA LYS A 348 -22.55 24.92 -1.00
C LYS A 348 -22.79 23.48 -1.45
N LEU A 349 -21.93 22.55 -1.02
CA LEU A 349 -22.09 21.13 -1.30
C LEU A 349 -23.41 20.59 -0.73
N GLU A 350 -23.73 20.95 0.50
CA GLU A 350 -24.99 20.55 1.14
C GLU A 350 -26.22 21.11 0.44
N LYS A 351 -26.17 22.39 0.02
CA LYS A 351 -27.24 23.00 -0.78
C LYS A 351 -27.39 22.34 -2.14
N GLU A 352 -26.28 22.08 -2.83
CA GLU A 352 -26.31 21.42 -4.14
C GLU A 352 -26.75 19.95 -4.02
N LYS A 353 -26.27 19.23 -3.02
CA LYS A 353 -26.72 17.87 -2.72
C LYS A 353 -28.21 17.81 -2.48
N LYS A 354 -28.77 18.77 -1.75
CA LYS A 354 -30.21 18.87 -1.51
C LYS A 354 -30.97 19.16 -2.80
N ARG A 355 -30.50 20.14 -3.61
CA ARG A 355 -31.10 20.50 -4.91
C ARG A 355 -31.12 19.34 -5.90
N ILE A 356 -29.97 18.65 -6.06
CA ILE A 356 -29.80 17.50 -6.95
C ILE A 356 -30.69 16.34 -6.47
N SER A 357 -30.70 16.08 -5.16
CA SER A 357 -31.52 15.03 -4.55
C SER A 357 -33.01 15.27 -4.78
N GLU A 358 -33.51 16.51 -4.62
CA GLU A 358 -34.88 16.87 -4.89
C GLU A 358 -35.21 16.72 -6.38
N ASN A 359 -34.30 17.10 -7.27
CA ASN A 359 -34.46 16.95 -8.72
C ASN A 359 -34.52 15.48 -9.16
N LEU A 360 -33.60 14.65 -8.69
CA LEU A 360 -33.56 13.21 -9.01
C LEU A 360 -34.80 12.47 -8.48
N LYS A 361 -35.27 12.83 -7.28
CA LYS A 361 -36.54 12.29 -6.74
C LYS A 361 -37.73 12.69 -7.58
N SER A 362 -37.79 13.93 -8.08
CA SER A 362 -38.86 14.40 -8.96
C SER A 362 -38.85 13.70 -10.33
N GLN A 363 -37.69 13.21 -10.76
CA GLN A 363 -37.53 12.43 -11.98
C GLN A 363 -37.80 10.92 -11.78
N GLY A 364 -38.11 10.49 -10.55
CA GLY A 364 -38.52 9.13 -10.24
C GLY A 364 -37.37 8.15 -10.03
N PHE A 365 -36.14 8.64 -9.82
CA PHE A 365 -34.99 7.78 -9.46
C PHE A 365 -35.08 7.35 -8.00
N ASP A 366 -34.80 6.07 -7.72
CA ASP A 366 -34.81 5.47 -6.38
C ASP A 366 -33.72 4.40 -6.21
N GLY A 367 -33.38 4.08 -4.97
CA GLY A 367 -32.41 3.03 -4.63
C GLY A 367 -30.98 3.28 -5.13
N ASP A 368 -30.34 2.24 -5.65
CA ASP A 368 -28.92 2.27 -6.07
C ASP A 368 -28.69 3.19 -7.29
N GLU A 369 -29.69 3.30 -8.17
CA GLU A 369 -29.59 4.17 -9.34
C GLU A 369 -29.65 5.66 -8.96
N PHE A 370 -30.43 6.00 -7.95
CA PHE A 370 -30.46 7.34 -7.35
C PHE A 370 -29.08 7.70 -6.76
N THR A 371 -28.48 6.79 -5.99
CA THR A 371 -27.18 7.02 -5.34
C THR A 371 -26.08 7.25 -6.37
N LYS A 372 -26.02 6.43 -7.41
CA LYS A 372 -25.04 6.54 -8.48
C LYS A 372 -25.17 7.86 -9.28
N LYS A 373 -26.39 8.24 -9.65
CA LYS A 373 -26.63 9.52 -10.34
C LYS A 373 -26.38 10.73 -9.46
N LEU A 374 -26.67 10.63 -8.16
CA LEU A 374 -26.38 11.70 -7.21
C LEU A 374 -24.86 11.93 -7.11
N GLU A 375 -24.05 10.88 -7.08
CA GLU A 375 -22.59 10.98 -7.08
C GLU A 375 -22.05 11.54 -8.40
N GLU A 376 -22.59 11.11 -9.54
CA GLU A 376 -22.21 11.62 -10.87
C GLU A 376 -22.51 13.12 -11.01
N GLU A 377 -23.71 13.58 -10.65
CA GLU A 377 -24.08 14.99 -10.73
C GLU A 377 -23.34 15.86 -9.71
N LEU A 378 -23.07 15.33 -8.50
CA LEU A 378 -22.25 16.04 -7.51
C LEU A 378 -20.80 16.21 -7.97
N SER A 379 -20.24 15.22 -8.68
CA SER A 379 -18.89 15.32 -9.24
C SER A 379 -18.73 16.40 -10.31
N GLN A 380 -19.85 16.74 -11.00
CA GLN A 380 -19.91 17.78 -12.03
C GLN A 380 -20.30 19.16 -11.47
N ALA A 381 -20.72 19.23 -10.21
CA ALA A 381 -21.17 20.47 -9.60
C ALA A 381 -20.01 21.44 -9.32
N SER A 382 -20.20 22.71 -9.66
CA SER A 382 -19.19 23.79 -9.50
C SER A 382 -18.93 24.23 -8.05
N CYS A 383 -19.38 23.44 -7.06
CA CYS A 383 -19.12 23.68 -5.64
C CYS A 383 -17.74 23.18 -5.18
N VAL A 384 -17.02 22.47 -6.05
CA VAL A 384 -15.65 22.03 -5.78
C VAL A 384 -14.67 23.10 -6.29
N LYS A 385 -13.98 23.75 -5.38
CA LYS A 385 -12.87 24.63 -5.73
C LYS A 385 -11.60 23.80 -5.85
N THR A 386 -10.97 23.87 -7.01
CA THR A 386 -9.65 23.29 -7.20
C THR A 386 -8.61 24.30 -6.74
N GLN A 387 -7.88 24.00 -5.70
CA GLN A 387 -6.75 24.79 -5.23
C GLN A 387 -5.47 24.03 -5.50
N VAL A 388 -4.53 24.69 -6.20
CA VAL A 388 -3.17 24.16 -6.37
C VAL A 388 -2.34 24.68 -5.21
N VAL A 389 -1.93 23.78 -4.33
CA VAL A 389 -1.10 24.10 -3.17
C VAL A 389 0.33 23.72 -3.49
N LYS A 390 1.26 24.65 -3.32
CA LYS A 390 2.68 24.34 -3.36
C LYS A 390 3.11 23.82 -2.01
N LEU A 391 3.67 22.61 -2.00
CA LEU A 391 4.23 22.01 -0.80
C LEU A 391 5.55 22.70 -0.43
N ASP A 392 5.83 22.84 0.85
CA ASP A 392 7.16 23.18 1.30
C ASP A 392 8.09 21.94 1.25
N PRO A 393 9.44 22.11 1.29
CA PRO A 393 10.36 20.99 1.18
C PRO A 393 10.17 19.89 2.25
N PHE A 394 9.74 20.25 3.46
CA PHE A 394 9.51 19.29 4.54
C PHE A 394 8.23 18.48 4.29
N GLN A 395 7.19 19.11 3.75
CA GLN A 395 5.99 18.42 3.29
C GLN A 395 6.28 17.45 2.14
N GLU A 396 7.11 17.83 1.18
CA GLU A 396 7.54 16.96 0.09
C GLU A 396 8.30 15.72 0.63
N ILE A 397 9.20 15.93 1.60
CA ILE A 397 9.92 14.83 2.26
C ILE A 397 8.96 13.91 3.01
N ALA A 398 7.99 14.46 3.73
CA ALA A 398 6.98 13.69 4.45
C ALA A 398 6.15 12.84 3.48
N LEU A 399 5.69 13.40 2.35
CA LEU A 399 4.98 12.68 1.29
C LEU A 399 5.83 11.57 0.68
N ALA A 400 7.08 11.84 0.34
CA ALA A 400 7.98 10.82 -0.20
C ALA A 400 8.18 9.64 0.77
N ASN A 401 8.24 9.91 2.08
CA ASN A 401 8.29 8.85 3.09
C ASN A 401 6.97 8.09 3.23
N ILE A 402 5.82 8.76 3.11
CA ILE A 402 4.50 8.12 3.11
C ILE A 402 4.35 7.21 1.88
N ASP A 403 4.82 7.64 0.71
CA ASP A 403 4.79 6.82 -0.50
C ASP A 403 5.74 5.62 -0.39
N ALA A 404 6.93 5.80 0.19
CA ALA A 404 7.82 4.70 0.50
C ALA A 404 7.18 3.70 1.49
N MET A 405 6.43 4.16 2.49
CA MET A 405 5.66 3.31 3.40
C MET A 405 4.60 2.50 2.66
N LYS A 406 3.85 3.11 1.73
CA LYS A 406 2.86 2.41 0.90
C LYS A 406 3.52 1.30 0.08
N GLU A 407 4.71 1.57 -0.50
CA GLU A 407 5.49 0.56 -1.22
C GLU A 407 5.98 -0.58 -0.30
N GLU A 408 6.39 -0.30 0.93
CA GLU A 408 6.71 -1.33 1.91
C GLU A 408 5.49 -2.21 2.20
N MET A 409 4.34 -1.61 2.50
CA MET A 409 3.10 -2.33 2.84
C MET A 409 2.63 -3.29 1.74
N VAL A 410 2.65 -2.87 0.46
CA VAL A 410 2.22 -3.72 -0.66
C VAL A 410 3.20 -4.85 -0.98
N ASN A 411 4.41 -4.79 -0.43
CA ASN A 411 5.43 -5.83 -0.56
C ASN A 411 5.53 -6.74 0.68
N MET A 412 4.68 -6.54 1.69
CA MET A 412 4.60 -7.42 2.86
C MET A 412 3.87 -8.71 2.54
N VAL A 413 4.42 -9.83 3.01
CA VAL A 413 3.85 -11.16 2.85
C VAL A 413 3.69 -11.86 4.19
N ARG A 414 2.68 -12.72 4.29
CA ARG A 414 2.44 -13.58 5.44
C ARG A 414 3.17 -14.90 5.23
N LYS A 415 3.99 -15.30 6.18
CA LYS A 415 4.63 -16.61 6.23
C LYS A 415 4.25 -17.34 7.51
N LYS A 416 3.95 -18.62 7.42
CA LYS A 416 3.82 -19.48 8.60
C LYS A 416 5.20 -19.93 9.06
N ARG A 417 5.52 -19.70 10.33
CA ARG A 417 6.73 -20.26 10.97
C ARG A 417 6.47 -21.70 11.38
N ASP A 418 7.54 -22.45 11.59
CA ASP A 418 7.46 -23.84 12.10
C ASP A 418 6.75 -23.93 13.46
N SER A 419 6.75 -22.86 14.23
CA SER A 419 5.99 -22.71 15.48
C SER A 419 4.47 -22.57 15.31
N GLY A 420 3.96 -22.55 14.07
CA GLY A 420 2.54 -22.35 13.75
C GLY A 420 2.09 -20.88 13.83
N LYS A 421 2.95 -19.95 14.27
CA LYS A 421 2.65 -18.51 14.31
C LYS A 421 2.91 -17.87 12.95
N ASP A 422 2.05 -16.94 12.56
CA ASP A 422 2.24 -16.13 11.37
C ASP A 422 3.38 -15.11 11.60
N SER A 423 4.24 -14.94 10.59
CA SER A 423 5.20 -13.86 10.52
C SER A 423 4.93 -12.98 9.31
N PHE A 424 5.21 -11.70 9.45
CA PHE A 424 5.05 -10.70 8.40
C PHE A 424 6.43 -10.17 8.03
N GLU A 425 6.78 -10.31 6.76
CA GLU A 425 8.11 -9.99 6.24
C GLU A 425 7.97 -9.40 4.84
N LEU A 426 8.98 -8.65 4.38
CA LEU A 426 9.06 -8.25 2.98
C LEU A 426 9.26 -9.47 2.07
N THR A 427 8.78 -9.37 0.84
CA THR A 427 9.06 -10.39 -0.19
C THR A 427 10.57 -10.58 -0.34
N PRO A 428 11.09 -11.81 -0.54
CA PRO A 428 12.52 -12.07 -0.66
C PRO A 428 13.22 -11.22 -1.73
N GLU A 429 12.52 -10.90 -2.81
CA GLU A 429 13.01 -10.07 -3.92
C GLU A 429 13.21 -8.61 -3.51
N LYS A 430 12.48 -8.14 -2.52
CA LYS A 430 12.50 -6.75 -2.05
C LYS A 430 13.22 -6.57 -0.72
N ALA A 431 13.44 -7.65 0.04
CA ALA A 431 14.08 -7.61 1.37
C ALA A 431 15.48 -6.97 1.38
N ASN A 432 16.19 -7.03 0.24
CA ASN A 432 17.51 -6.39 0.09
C ASN A 432 17.45 -4.92 -0.36
N LYS A 433 16.27 -4.44 -0.80
CA LYS A 433 16.08 -3.09 -1.38
C LYS A 433 15.18 -2.20 -0.54
N LEU A 434 14.24 -2.80 0.17
CA LEU A 434 13.28 -2.11 1.03
C LEU A 434 13.53 -2.54 2.49
N HIS A 435 13.15 -1.67 3.40
CA HIS A 435 13.06 -1.93 4.83
C HIS A 435 11.59 -1.97 5.22
N ASP A 436 11.21 -2.66 6.29
CA ASP A 436 9.82 -2.73 6.77
C ASP A 436 9.51 -1.75 7.92
N ASP A 437 10.46 -0.87 8.24
CA ASP A 437 10.40 0.02 9.42
C ASP A 437 9.20 0.98 9.37
N ARG A 438 8.89 1.55 8.18
CA ARG A 438 7.73 2.45 8.02
C ARG A 438 6.42 1.69 8.09
N SER A 439 6.35 0.53 7.44
CA SER A 439 5.16 -0.33 7.49
C SER A 439 4.90 -0.86 8.89
N TYR A 440 5.95 -1.08 9.67
CA TYR A 440 5.87 -1.48 11.07
C TYR A 440 5.30 -0.35 11.95
N CYS A 441 5.80 0.88 11.81
CA CYS A 441 5.22 2.05 12.49
C CYS A 441 3.74 2.24 12.12
N MET A 442 3.38 2.00 10.86
CA MET A 442 2.00 2.07 10.40
C MET A 442 1.13 1.00 11.08
N ALA A 443 1.64 -0.22 11.20
CA ALA A 443 0.95 -1.30 11.88
C ALA A 443 0.75 -1.01 13.38
N LEU A 444 1.72 -0.39 14.06
CA LEU A 444 1.59 0.08 15.44
C LEU A 444 0.47 1.12 15.60
N CYS A 445 0.43 2.14 14.75
CA CYS A 445 -0.63 3.15 14.77
C CYS A 445 -2.00 2.52 14.50
N SER A 446 -2.08 1.57 13.58
CA SER A 446 -3.32 0.87 13.22
C SER A 446 -3.85 0.02 14.37
N TRP A 447 -2.95 -0.65 15.08
CA TRP A 447 -3.31 -1.42 16.26
C TRP A 447 -3.90 -0.52 17.36
N TRP A 448 -3.26 0.61 17.66
CA TRP A 448 -3.81 1.56 18.64
C TRP A 448 -5.17 2.12 18.22
N LEU A 449 -5.34 2.44 16.94
CA LEU A 449 -6.63 2.87 16.40
C LEU A 449 -7.71 1.78 16.57
N SER A 450 -7.36 0.51 16.32
CA SER A 450 -8.26 -0.64 16.52
C SER A 450 -8.69 -0.75 17.98
N GLU A 451 -7.77 -0.66 18.94
CA GLU A 451 -8.06 -0.66 20.37
C GLU A 451 -9.03 0.48 20.77
N LYS A 452 -8.78 1.70 20.27
CA LYS A 452 -9.68 2.85 20.49
C LYS A 452 -11.09 2.61 19.94
N ARG A 453 -11.21 2.02 18.77
CA ARG A 453 -12.51 1.64 18.19
C ARG A 453 -13.23 0.62 19.05
N LEU A 454 -12.52 -0.39 19.53
CA LEU A 454 -13.10 -1.42 20.43
C LEU A 454 -13.55 -0.81 21.77
N GLU A 455 -12.78 0.11 22.35
CA GLU A 455 -13.18 0.83 23.56
C GLU A 455 -14.47 1.61 23.36
N SER A 456 -14.60 2.33 22.24
CA SER A 456 -15.81 3.13 21.95
C SER A 456 -17.07 2.27 21.82
N VAL A 457 -16.95 1.04 21.31
CA VAL A 457 -18.07 0.09 21.22
C VAL A 457 -18.42 -0.49 22.59
N ARG A 458 -17.43 -0.76 23.46
CA ARG A 458 -17.65 -1.30 24.80
C ARG A 458 -18.33 -0.31 25.76
N VAL A 459 -18.09 1.00 25.56
CA VAL A 459 -18.67 2.08 26.40
C VAL A 459 -20.13 2.38 26.04
N ARG A 460 -20.60 1.97 24.85
CA ARG A 460 -22.02 2.13 24.49
C ARG A 460 -22.86 1.23 25.39
N PRO A 461 -23.81 1.78 26.19
CA PRO A 461 -24.77 0.94 26.89
C PRO A 461 -25.53 0.15 25.81
N ARG A 462 -25.41 -1.17 25.84
CA ARG A 462 -26.22 -2.03 24.98
C ARG A 462 -27.67 -1.83 25.37
N ASN A 463 -28.44 -1.11 24.56
CA ASN A 463 -29.89 -1.23 24.51
C ASN A 463 -30.22 -2.58 23.87
N THR A 464 -29.93 -3.66 24.61
CA THR A 464 -29.90 -5.05 24.13
C THR A 464 -31.26 -5.59 23.78
N LEU A 465 -32.36 -4.96 24.19
CA LEU A 465 -33.71 -5.43 23.91
C LEU A 465 -34.27 -4.85 22.61
N GLU A 466 -34.09 -3.56 22.36
CA GLU A 466 -34.63 -2.91 21.15
C GLU A 466 -33.87 -3.32 19.87
N GLU A 467 -32.53 -3.40 19.93
CA GLU A 467 -31.71 -3.86 18.78
C GLU A 467 -31.91 -5.35 18.47
N LEU A 468 -32.16 -6.19 19.49
CA LEU A 468 -32.52 -7.60 19.26
C LEU A 468 -33.93 -7.72 18.69
N GLU A 469 -34.88 -6.90 19.10
CA GLU A 469 -36.23 -6.89 18.50
C GLU A 469 -36.22 -6.40 17.05
N GLU A 470 -35.43 -5.40 16.68
CA GLU A 470 -35.23 -5.00 15.27
C GLU A 470 -34.55 -6.13 14.48
N PHE A 471 -33.51 -6.77 15.01
CA PHE A 471 -32.82 -7.85 14.32
C PHE A 471 -33.71 -9.11 14.12
N PHE A 472 -34.57 -9.42 15.06
CA PHE A 472 -35.53 -10.52 14.94
C PHE A 472 -36.76 -10.18 14.12
N ASN A 473 -37.18 -8.92 14.06
CA ASN A 473 -38.32 -8.48 13.22
C ASN A 473 -37.98 -8.42 11.74
N PHE A 474 -36.70 -8.34 11.35
CA PHE A 474 -36.28 -8.30 9.94
C PHE A 474 -36.38 -9.67 9.21
N LYS A 475 -36.73 -10.77 9.90
CA LYS A 475 -36.75 -12.13 9.32
C LYS A 475 -38.04 -12.90 9.50
N LYS A 476 -39.19 -12.25 9.43
CA LYS A 476 -40.43 -13.01 9.15
C LYS A 476 -40.66 -13.08 7.67
N PRO A 477 -40.45 -14.23 6.99
CA PRO A 477 -40.89 -14.38 5.62
C PRO A 477 -42.41 -14.25 5.62
N LYS A 478 -42.97 -13.43 4.75
CA LYS A 478 -44.42 -13.40 4.49
C LYS A 478 -44.85 -14.83 4.16
N SER A 479 -45.72 -15.39 4.95
CA SER A 479 -46.29 -16.70 4.71
C SER A 479 -46.97 -16.69 3.32
N SER A 480 -46.41 -17.45 2.38
CA SER A 480 -47.07 -17.80 1.16
C SER A 480 -48.34 -18.61 1.52
N HIS A 481 -49.47 -18.15 1.12
CA HIS A 481 -50.74 -18.89 1.25
C HIS A 481 -50.60 -20.26 0.56
N SER A 482 -50.90 -21.29 1.33
CA SER A 482 -51.07 -22.63 0.82
C SER A 482 -52.29 -22.69 -0.09
N TYR A 483 -52.08 -23.02 -1.33
CA TYR A 483 -53.09 -23.62 -2.18
C TYR A 483 -53.01 -25.13 -1.97
N PHE A 484 -53.94 -25.67 -1.17
CA PHE A 484 -54.47 -27.01 -1.30
C PHE A 484 -55.90 -26.99 -0.76
N ASN A 485 -56.83 -27.04 -1.67
CA ASN A 485 -58.05 -27.79 -1.68
C ASN A 485 -58.18 -28.40 -3.06
#